data_1d441b6407ba5b400320b7825fc3f69d
#
_entry.id   1d441b6407ba5b400320b7825fc3f69d
#
_cell.length_a   1.000
_cell.length_b   1.000
_cell.length_c   1.000
_cell.angle_alpha   90.00
_cell.angle_beta   90.00
_cell.angle_gamma   90.00
#
_symmetry.space_group_name_H-M   'P 1'
#
loop_
_entity.id
_entity.type
_entity.pdbx_description
1 polymer ?
#
loop_
_entity_poly.entity_id
_entity_poly.type
_entity_poly.pdbx_seq_one_letter_code
_entity_poly.pdbx_strand_id
1 'polypeptide(L)'
;MADNIKYRFIQNVGDYFPSGYFSDDFFEKVQKCAGISNDEVKDICSPYVRLKQEYNDYKNFIINDRPRVEDAIKKTHDFHTRLLSILGYQTDHAYQEHCVVNDESTPVEMIPVRHVIRQGEQVKMLVMEMQNLIPIEEKEPAGLFEQQYESDERSGQQKYSARQWRFVFNLDTEKYKISPAIINKAITHIFLLPEERRPHFILMLAGNTVFLFDKDKWAKGSYLQFSLDDLFAQASIDAKHRTYYALFHMLVSKHTLAAEGEMVLMDTIIEESYKNAYEVTKDLKEGVILAVETLANEALYWWKQNNNIPVSDYTDDTFESEVKDDCLTIIYRLLFLFYAESRDELEILPVDDEVYKLGYSLESLRDLEMVRLNSDASRNGYFFDDSIHHLFSLLSDGHNAKAADGNSKSFRVRPIDSPLFNDKNLHHLAG
;
A
#
# COMPACT_ATOMS: atom_id res chain seq x y z
N MET A 1 -1.43 6.76 -2.77
CA MET A 1 -1.15 5.34 -2.45
C MET A 1 -1.81 4.54 -3.53
N ALA A 2 -1.09 3.69 -4.24
CA ALA A 2 -1.72 2.78 -5.19
C ALA A 2 -2.50 1.76 -4.36
N ASP A 3 -3.81 1.91 -4.34
CA ASP A 3 -4.70 0.88 -3.82
C ASP A 3 -4.54 -0.33 -4.75
N ASN A 4 -3.95 -1.40 -4.23
CA ASN A 4 -3.90 -2.65 -4.99
C ASN A 4 -5.34 -3.13 -5.23
N ILE A 5 -5.84 -2.89 -6.43
CA ILE A 5 -7.22 -3.18 -6.84
C ILE A 5 -7.61 -4.64 -6.54
N LYS A 6 -6.63 -5.55 -6.54
CA LYS A 6 -6.84 -6.97 -6.23
C LYS A 6 -7.20 -7.23 -4.76
N TYR A 7 -6.60 -6.49 -3.83
CA TYR A 7 -6.79 -6.70 -2.39
C TYR A 7 -7.42 -5.47 -1.70
N ARG A 8 -8.51 -4.93 -2.26
CA ARG A 8 -9.17 -3.72 -1.72
C ARG A 8 -9.55 -3.81 -0.25
N PHE A 9 -9.70 -5.02 0.27
CA PHE A 9 -9.98 -5.22 1.69
C PHE A 9 -8.78 -4.99 2.60
N ILE A 10 -7.57 -4.79 2.06
CA ILE A 10 -6.34 -4.49 2.83
C ILE A 10 -5.84 -3.10 2.47
N GLN A 11 -5.74 -2.23 3.46
CA GLN A 11 -5.00 -0.97 3.33
C GLN A 11 -3.63 -1.14 3.99
N ASN A 12 -2.58 -1.02 3.17
CA ASN A 12 -1.18 -1.10 3.56
C ASN A 12 -0.68 0.30 3.94
N VAL A 13 -1.09 0.79 5.11
CA VAL A 13 -0.83 2.18 5.51
C VAL A 13 0.63 2.37 5.86
N GLY A 14 1.24 3.44 5.32
CA GLY A 14 2.64 3.79 5.58
C GLY A 14 3.63 2.73 5.14
N ASP A 15 3.30 1.97 4.09
CA ASP A 15 4.12 0.87 3.57
C ASP A 15 4.51 -0.15 4.66
N TYR A 16 3.50 -0.67 5.37
CA TYR A 16 3.70 -1.75 6.34
C TYR A 16 4.43 -2.93 5.71
N PHE A 17 4.00 -3.33 4.50
CA PHE A 17 4.79 -4.12 3.57
C PHE A 17 5.31 -3.24 2.45
N PRO A 18 6.56 -3.40 1.98
CA PRO A 18 7.06 -2.71 0.81
C PRO A 18 6.14 -2.92 -0.41
N SER A 19 5.94 -1.88 -1.23
CA SER A 19 5.01 -1.91 -2.36
C SER A 19 5.30 -3.03 -3.36
N GLY A 20 6.58 -3.36 -3.61
CA GLY A 20 6.97 -4.49 -4.47
C GLY A 20 6.60 -5.86 -3.91
N TYR A 21 6.46 -6.00 -2.59
CA TYR A 21 5.98 -7.23 -1.97
C TYR A 21 4.45 -7.27 -1.91
N PHE A 22 3.81 -6.14 -1.61
CA PHE A 22 2.35 -5.97 -1.63
C PHE A 22 1.87 -5.76 -3.07
N SER A 23 1.95 -6.77 -3.89
CA SER A 23 1.66 -6.82 -5.31
C SER A 23 0.59 -7.87 -5.63
N ASP A 24 0.27 -8.08 -6.89
CA ASP A 24 -0.79 -9.02 -7.29
C ASP A 24 -0.58 -10.47 -6.85
N ASP A 25 0.65 -10.86 -6.61
CA ASP A 25 1.06 -12.19 -6.11
C ASP A 25 1.26 -12.23 -4.57
N PHE A 26 0.76 -11.22 -3.85
CA PHE A 26 0.91 -11.11 -2.39
C PHE A 26 0.36 -12.34 -1.65
N PHE A 27 -0.79 -12.87 -2.08
CA PHE A 27 -1.37 -14.08 -1.48
C PHE A 27 -0.41 -15.27 -1.60
N GLU A 28 0.14 -15.51 -2.77
CA GLU A 28 1.06 -16.60 -3.06
C GLU A 28 2.36 -16.51 -2.25
N LYS A 29 2.87 -15.30 -2.08
CA LYS A 29 4.04 -15.00 -1.25
C LYS A 29 3.77 -15.30 0.23
N VAL A 30 2.64 -14.82 0.76
CA VAL A 30 2.25 -15.08 2.16
C VAL A 30 1.97 -16.56 2.39
N GLN A 31 1.25 -17.22 1.48
CA GLN A 31 0.96 -18.66 1.54
C GLN A 31 2.24 -19.48 1.56
N LYS A 32 3.20 -19.16 0.70
CA LYS A 32 4.51 -19.83 0.63
C LYS A 32 5.28 -19.64 1.94
N CYS A 33 5.31 -18.43 2.46
CA CYS A 33 5.99 -18.11 3.72
C CYS A 33 5.36 -18.83 4.91
N ALA A 34 4.02 -18.93 4.93
CA ALA A 34 3.27 -19.67 5.95
C ALA A 34 3.39 -21.20 5.81
N GLY A 35 3.87 -21.71 4.69
CA GLY A 35 3.97 -23.14 4.42
C GLY A 35 2.62 -23.85 4.30
N ILE A 36 1.55 -23.11 3.95
CA ILE A 36 0.17 -23.61 3.91
C ILE A 36 -0.14 -24.19 2.54
N SER A 37 -0.62 -25.42 2.49
CA SER A 37 -1.05 -26.10 1.26
C SER A 37 -2.40 -25.58 0.72
N ASN A 38 -2.69 -25.84 -0.54
CA ASN A 38 -3.97 -25.44 -1.15
C ASN A 38 -5.20 -26.13 -0.50
N ASP A 39 -5.04 -27.29 0.11
CA ASP A 39 -6.14 -27.98 0.81
C ASP A 39 -6.37 -27.32 2.17
N GLU A 40 -5.33 -26.98 2.92
CA GLU A 40 -5.44 -26.21 4.15
C GLU A 40 -6.05 -24.82 3.91
N VAL A 41 -5.75 -24.18 2.77
CA VAL A 41 -6.43 -22.91 2.34
C VAL A 41 -7.94 -23.10 2.28
N LYS A 42 -8.43 -24.22 1.74
CA LYS A 42 -9.88 -24.50 1.65
C LYS A 42 -10.49 -24.66 3.05
N ASP A 43 -9.78 -25.37 3.93
CA ASP A 43 -10.24 -25.60 5.31
C ASP A 43 -10.31 -24.27 6.08
N ILE A 44 -9.31 -23.40 5.92
CA ILE A 44 -9.29 -22.06 6.49
C ILE A 44 -10.46 -21.20 5.97
N CYS A 45 -10.78 -21.30 4.68
CA CYS A 45 -11.87 -20.50 4.07
C CYS A 45 -13.27 -20.94 4.52
N SER A 46 -13.45 -22.23 4.87
CA SER A 46 -14.76 -22.81 5.13
C SER A 46 -15.57 -22.08 6.23
N PRO A 47 -15.02 -21.74 7.40
CA PRO A 47 -15.75 -21.01 8.46
C PRO A 47 -16.21 -19.60 8.04
N TYR A 48 -15.48 -18.96 7.16
CA TYR A 48 -15.78 -17.58 6.72
C TYR A 48 -17.04 -17.50 5.85
N VAL A 49 -17.39 -18.56 5.15
CA VAL A 49 -18.63 -18.62 4.36
C VAL A 49 -19.85 -18.42 5.27
N ARG A 50 -19.85 -19.03 6.43
CA ARG A 50 -20.91 -18.85 7.44
C ARG A 50 -20.79 -17.50 8.14
N LEU A 51 -19.57 -17.11 8.49
CA LEU A 51 -19.31 -15.81 9.13
C LEU A 51 -19.81 -14.64 8.28
N LYS A 52 -19.73 -14.72 6.96
CA LYS A 52 -20.28 -13.73 6.04
C LYS A 52 -21.78 -13.50 6.27
N GLN A 53 -22.55 -14.55 6.46
CA GLN A 53 -23.99 -14.41 6.72
C GLN A 53 -24.22 -13.73 8.08
N GLU A 54 -23.50 -14.17 9.11
CA GLU A 54 -23.53 -13.59 10.44
C GLU A 54 -23.11 -12.10 10.43
N TYR A 55 -22.15 -11.73 9.57
CA TYR A 55 -21.72 -10.34 9.33
C TYR A 55 -22.82 -9.51 8.67
N ASN A 56 -23.48 -10.03 7.65
CA ASN A 56 -24.57 -9.32 6.99
C ASN A 56 -25.74 -9.06 7.96
N ASP A 57 -26.07 -10.05 8.80
CA ASP A 57 -27.10 -9.91 9.83
C ASP A 57 -26.71 -8.86 10.88
N TYR A 58 -25.42 -8.86 11.30
CA TYR A 58 -24.86 -7.82 12.18
C TYR A 58 -24.97 -6.43 11.55
N LYS A 59 -24.49 -6.29 10.30
CA LYS A 59 -24.49 -5.01 9.58
C LYS A 59 -25.92 -4.46 9.39
N ASN A 60 -26.85 -5.31 8.96
CA ASN A 60 -28.25 -4.95 8.80
C ASN A 60 -28.86 -4.48 10.13
N PHE A 61 -28.60 -5.16 11.21
CA PHE A 61 -29.06 -4.77 12.54
C PHE A 61 -28.54 -3.37 12.93
N ILE A 62 -27.25 -3.11 12.74
CA ILE A 62 -26.65 -1.80 13.09
C ILE A 62 -27.19 -0.66 12.22
N ILE A 63 -27.35 -0.89 10.90
CA ILE A 63 -27.71 0.17 9.94
C ILE A 63 -29.22 0.38 9.87
N ASN A 64 -29.98 -0.70 9.71
CA ASN A 64 -31.40 -0.62 9.38
C ASN A 64 -32.28 -0.54 10.61
N ASP A 65 -31.98 -1.31 11.67
CA ASP A 65 -32.82 -1.39 12.86
C ASP A 65 -32.55 -0.23 13.83
N ARG A 66 -31.45 0.51 13.66
CA ARG A 66 -31.04 1.63 14.53
C ARG A 66 -31.16 1.30 16.00
N PRO A 67 -30.50 0.26 16.48
CA PRO A 67 -30.66 -0.25 17.82
C PRO A 67 -30.24 0.77 18.87
N ARG A 68 -30.64 0.54 20.12
CA ARG A 68 -30.05 1.25 21.25
C ARG A 68 -28.56 0.96 21.31
N VAL A 69 -27.79 1.90 21.83
CA VAL A 69 -26.31 1.78 21.90
C VAL A 69 -25.86 0.50 22.60
N GLU A 70 -26.55 0.11 23.68
CA GLU A 70 -26.29 -1.11 24.44
C GLU A 70 -26.48 -2.37 23.60
N ASP A 71 -27.57 -2.43 22.83
CA ASP A 71 -27.86 -3.56 21.94
C ASP A 71 -26.86 -3.63 20.78
N ALA A 72 -26.46 -2.47 20.25
CA ALA A 72 -25.43 -2.37 19.22
C ALA A 72 -24.07 -2.86 19.73
N ILE A 73 -23.67 -2.45 20.96
CA ILE A 73 -22.44 -2.92 21.60
C ILE A 73 -22.47 -4.43 21.77
N LYS A 74 -23.58 -4.96 22.31
CA LYS A 74 -23.74 -6.40 22.52
C LYS A 74 -23.62 -7.17 21.19
N LYS A 75 -24.32 -6.73 20.17
CA LYS A 75 -24.30 -7.36 18.86
C LYS A 75 -22.92 -7.31 18.21
N THR A 76 -22.19 -6.19 18.38
CA THR A 76 -20.81 -6.04 17.94
C THR A 76 -19.89 -7.04 18.66
N HIS A 77 -20.04 -7.15 19.99
CA HIS A 77 -19.29 -8.09 20.80
C HIS A 77 -19.53 -9.55 20.38
N ASP A 78 -20.79 -9.92 20.13
CA ASP A 78 -21.15 -11.27 19.69
C ASP A 78 -20.48 -11.60 18.34
N PHE A 79 -20.52 -10.65 17.41
CA PHE A 79 -19.86 -10.82 16.10
C PHE A 79 -18.34 -10.91 16.23
N HIS A 80 -17.71 -10.01 16.99
CA HIS A 80 -16.25 -10.06 17.23
C HIS A 80 -15.83 -11.35 17.91
N THR A 81 -16.61 -11.84 18.88
CA THR A 81 -16.37 -13.13 19.54
C THR A 81 -16.35 -14.27 18.53
N ARG A 82 -17.27 -14.25 17.58
CA ARG A 82 -17.33 -15.24 16.51
C ARG A 82 -16.11 -15.16 15.57
N LEU A 83 -15.73 -13.95 15.16
CA LEU A 83 -14.54 -13.73 14.34
C LEU A 83 -13.26 -14.19 15.06
N LEU A 84 -13.08 -13.78 16.31
CA LEU A 84 -11.92 -14.18 17.13
C LEU A 84 -11.82 -15.71 17.30
N SER A 85 -12.95 -16.38 17.50
CA SER A 85 -12.98 -17.84 17.55
C SER A 85 -12.47 -18.49 16.27
N ILE A 86 -12.84 -17.97 15.10
CA ILE A 86 -12.35 -18.46 13.80
C ILE A 86 -10.84 -18.19 13.64
N LEU A 87 -10.37 -17.05 14.13
CA LEU A 87 -8.96 -16.66 14.10
C LEU A 87 -8.10 -17.42 15.15
N GLY A 88 -8.70 -18.31 15.96
CA GLY A 88 -8.01 -19.15 16.94
C GLY A 88 -7.74 -18.45 18.28
N TYR A 89 -8.35 -17.29 18.54
CA TYR A 89 -8.26 -16.64 19.85
C TYR A 89 -9.25 -17.23 20.83
N GLN A 90 -8.86 -17.27 22.10
CA GLN A 90 -9.77 -17.64 23.19
C GLN A 90 -10.79 -16.51 23.42
N THR A 91 -12.04 -16.87 23.65
CA THR A 91 -13.15 -15.92 23.71
C THR A 91 -13.91 -15.93 25.04
N ASP A 92 -13.55 -16.83 25.93
CA ASP A 92 -14.17 -17.04 27.22
C ASP A 92 -13.56 -16.26 28.40
N HIS A 93 -12.57 -15.42 28.09
CA HIS A 93 -11.92 -14.58 29.09
C HIS A 93 -12.73 -13.29 29.36
N ALA A 94 -12.76 -12.92 30.64
CA ALA A 94 -13.24 -11.61 31.06
C ALA A 94 -12.31 -10.51 30.50
N TYR A 95 -12.88 -9.33 30.25
CA TYR A 95 -12.07 -8.17 29.92
C TYR A 95 -11.07 -7.85 31.01
N GLN A 96 -9.88 -7.44 30.58
CA GLN A 96 -8.82 -6.98 31.46
C GLN A 96 -8.59 -5.49 31.26
N GLU A 97 -8.34 -4.79 32.34
CA GLU A 97 -7.89 -3.41 32.24
C GLU A 97 -6.36 -3.38 32.06
N HIS A 98 -5.92 -2.61 31.06
CA HIS A 98 -4.49 -2.41 30.81
C HIS A 98 -4.13 -0.95 31.01
N CYS A 99 -3.09 -0.70 31.81
CA CYS A 99 -2.63 0.67 32.06
C CYS A 99 -1.93 1.23 30.83
N VAL A 100 -2.43 2.36 30.32
CA VAL A 100 -2.01 2.94 29.05
C VAL A 100 -1.13 4.15 29.20
N VAL A 101 -1.31 4.92 30.28
CA VAL A 101 -0.63 6.21 30.45
C VAL A 101 0.05 6.25 31.80
N ASN A 102 1.31 6.60 31.79
CA ASN A 102 2.09 6.84 33.00
C ASN A 102 2.99 8.05 32.75
N ASP A 103 2.37 9.23 32.61
CA ASP A 103 3.05 10.51 32.58
C ASP A 103 2.78 11.21 33.91
N GLU A 104 3.79 11.82 34.51
CA GLU A 104 3.67 12.54 35.80
C GLU A 104 2.60 13.65 35.78
N SER A 105 2.24 14.12 34.60
CA SER A 105 1.22 15.16 34.38
C SER A 105 -0.18 14.67 34.08
N THR A 106 -0.37 13.36 33.80
CA THR A 106 -1.66 12.77 33.42
C THR A 106 -2.03 11.63 34.34
N PRO A 107 -3.30 11.52 34.78
CA PRO A 107 -3.75 10.38 35.56
C PRO A 107 -3.56 9.08 34.77
N VAL A 108 -3.24 8.01 35.48
CA VAL A 108 -3.16 6.66 34.91
C VAL A 108 -4.49 6.31 34.28
N GLU A 109 -4.52 6.17 32.97
CA GLU A 109 -5.71 5.72 32.24
C GLU A 109 -5.64 4.21 32.08
N MET A 110 -6.72 3.53 32.44
CA MET A 110 -6.91 2.10 32.22
C MET A 110 -7.83 1.92 31.03
N ILE A 111 -7.39 1.18 30.03
CA ILE A 111 -8.26 0.81 28.90
C ILE A 111 -8.67 -0.65 28.98
N PRO A 112 -9.91 -0.95 28.60
CA PRO A 112 -10.35 -2.35 28.55
C PRO A 112 -9.70 -3.05 27.35
N VAL A 113 -9.17 -4.25 27.61
CA VAL A 113 -8.55 -5.12 26.61
C VAL A 113 -9.32 -6.42 26.57
N ARG A 114 -9.70 -6.87 25.40
CA ARG A 114 -10.44 -8.12 25.22
C ARG A 114 -9.61 -9.33 25.65
N HIS A 115 -8.34 -9.32 25.28
CA HIS A 115 -7.44 -10.44 25.58
C HIS A 115 -6.00 -9.95 25.67
N VAL A 116 -5.30 -10.39 26.69
CA VAL A 116 -3.86 -10.20 26.88
C VAL A 116 -3.16 -11.53 26.69
N ILE A 117 -2.44 -11.70 25.60
CA ILE A 117 -1.70 -12.92 25.31
C ILE A 117 -0.29 -12.76 25.87
N ARG A 118 0.10 -13.71 26.73
CA ARG A 118 1.38 -13.70 27.42
C ARG A 118 2.18 -14.95 27.07
N GLN A 119 3.50 -14.80 27.13
CA GLN A 119 4.45 -15.91 27.16
C GLN A 119 5.29 -15.75 28.43
N GLY A 120 5.04 -16.55 29.43
CA GLY A 120 5.55 -16.31 30.77
C GLY A 120 5.00 -14.99 31.33
N GLU A 121 5.87 -14.12 31.78
CA GLU A 121 5.50 -12.79 32.30
C GLU A 121 5.36 -11.73 31.20
N GLN A 122 5.96 -11.94 30.03
CA GLN A 122 5.97 -11.01 28.91
C GLN A 122 4.62 -10.96 28.19
N VAL A 123 4.12 -9.75 27.94
CA VAL A 123 2.96 -9.53 27.06
C VAL A 123 3.42 -9.62 25.61
N LYS A 124 2.88 -10.57 24.84
CA LYS A 124 3.18 -10.73 23.41
C LYS A 124 2.23 -9.94 22.54
N MET A 125 0.96 -9.93 22.90
CA MET A 125 -0.07 -9.32 22.06
C MET A 125 -1.27 -8.87 22.90
N LEU A 126 -1.92 -7.80 22.44
CA LEU A 126 -3.20 -7.35 22.94
C LEU A 126 -4.28 -7.47 21.85
N VAL A 127 -5.47 -7.90 22.26
CA VAL A 127 -6.67 -7.83 21.44
C VAL A 127 -7.60 -6.79 22.04
N MET A 128 -7.92 -5.74 21.27
CA MET A 128 -8.82 -4.67 21.65
C MET A 128 -10.12 -4.76 20.89
N GLU A 129 -11.20 -4.39 21.52
CA GLU A 129 -12.52 -4.31 20.89
C GLU A 129 -13.06 -2.91 20.98
N MET A 130 -13.50 -2.40 19.85
CA MET A 130 -14.13 -1.10 19.75
C MET A 130 -15.39 -1.18 18.91
N GLN A 131 -16.35 -0.34 19.20
CA GLN A 131 -17.47 -0.08 18.33
C GLN A 131 -17.25 1.25 17.61
N ASN A 132 -17.19 1.18 16.31
CA ASN A 132 -17.33 2.33 15.45
C ASN A 132 -18.83 2.43 15.11
N LEU A 133 -19.50 3.48 15.54
CA LEU A 133 -20.87 3.75 15.13
C LEU A 133 -20.79 4.22 13.67
N ILE A 134 -21.16 3.34 12.75
CA ILE A 134 -21.11 3.57 11.30
C ILE A 134 -22.02 4.77 11.00
N PRO A 135 -21.52 5.86 10.43
CA PRO A 135 -22.39 6.95 9.98
C PRO A 135 -23.21 6.49 8.78
N ILE A 136 -24.43 6.95 8.70
CA ILE A 136 -25.38 6.63 7.63
C ILE A 136 -24.97 7.28 6.29
N GLU A 137 -24.03 8.22 6.28
CA GLU A 137 -23.61 8.95 5.10
C GLU A 137 -22.21 8.49 4.62
N GLU A 138 -22.14 8.18 3.33
CA GLU A 138 -21.02 7.57 2.58
C GLU A 138 -19.80 8.47 2.38
N LYS A 139 -19.47 9.38 3.27
CA LYS A 139 -18.21 10.10 3.14
C LYS A 139 -17.07 9.32 3.79
N GLU A 140 -16.13 8.91 2.97
CA GLU A 140 -14.89 8.29 3.43
C GLU A 140 -14.22 9.17 4.50
N PRO A 141 -13.81 8.60 5.63
CA PRO A 141 -13.08 9.35 6.63
C PRO A 141 -11.70 9.69 6.13
N ALA A 142 -11.26 10.90 6.33
CA ALA A 142 -9.94 11.39 5.96
C ALA A 142 -8.76 10.69 6.67
N GLY A 143 -9.03 9.78 7.59
CA GLY A 143 -8.06 8.93 8.29
C GLY A 143 -8.68 8.29 9.50
N LEU A 144 -8.11 7.16 9.95
CA LEU A 144 -8.60 6.41 11.10
C LEU A 144 -8.70 7.27 12.36
N PHE A 145 -7.74 8.15 12.56
CA PHE A 145 -7.56 8.96 13.77
C PHE A 145 -7.87 10.45 13.55
N GLU A 146 -8.34 10.83 12.38
CA GLU A 146 -8.74 12.21 12.12
C GLU A 146 -10.17 12.46 12.62
N GLN A 147 -10.32 13.48 13.43
CA GLN A 147 -11.62 13.96 13.84
C GLN A 147 -12.24 14.71 12.67
N GLN A 148 -13.36 14.21 12.16
CA GLN A 148 -14.18 14.99 11.24
C GLN A 148 -15.04 15.94 12.08
N TYR A 149 -14.83 17.24 11.92
CA TYR A 149 -15.64 18.28 12.48
C TYR A 149 -16.69 18.70 11.44
N GLU A 150 -17.97 18.58 11.78
CA GLU A 150 -19.02 19.27 11.05
C GLU A 150 -19.16 20.67 11.64
N SER A 151 -18.97 21.70 10.82
CA SER A 151 -19.32 23.05 11.20
C SER A 151 -20.84 23.20 11.16
N ASP A 152 -21.47 23.42 12.29
CA ASP A 152 -22.85 23.89 12.31
C ASP A 152 -22.86 25.39 11.95
N GLU A 153 -23.17 25.68 10.70
CA GLU A 153 -23.23 27.07 10.18
C GLU A 153 -24.18 27.99 10.94
N ARG A 154 -25.13 27.41 11.70
CA ARG A 154 -26.13 28.20 12.48
C ARG A 154 -25.65 28.57 13.90
N SER A 155 -24.82 27.77 14.51
CA SER A 155 -24.37 27.99 15.89
C SER A 155 -22.90 28.38 16.01
N GLY A 156 -22.10 28.28 14.95
CA GLY A 156 -20.65 28.51 14.98
C GLY A 156 -19.89 27.50 15.86
N GLN A 157 -20.58 26.47 16.37
CA GLN A 157 -19.97 25.44 17.19
C GLN A 157 -19.55 24.25 16.31
N GLN A 158 -18.32 23.80 16.48
CA GLN A 158 -17.86 22.55 15.89
C GLN A 158 -18.57 21.37 16.58
N LYS A 159 -19.42 20.66 15.85
CA LYS A 159 -19.97 19.39 16.32
C LYS A 159 -19.07 18.25 15.85
N TYR A 160 -18.74 17.36 16.77
CA TYR A 160 -18.09 16.11 16.42
C TYR A 160 -19.01 15.31 15.49
N SER A 161 -18.44 14.76 14.41
CA SER A 161 -19.17 13.84 13.53
C SER A 161 -19.74 12.68 14.36
N ALA A 162 -20.83 12.10 13.88
CA ALA A 162 -21.56 11.01 14.56
C ALA A 162 -20.72 9.73 14.79
N ARG A 163 -19.49 9.66 14.31
CA ARG A 163 -18.54 8.58 14.61
C ARG A 163 -18.02 8.72 16.03
N GLN A 164 -18.78 8.19 16.97
CA GLN A 164 -18.31 8.01 18.33
C GLN A 164 -17.67 6.65 18.45
N TRP A 165 -16.37 6.60 18.65
CA TRP A 165 -15.67 5.40 19.03
C TRP A 165 -16.00 5.07 20.48
N ARG A 166 -16.29 3.79 20.76
CA ARG A 166 -16.54 3.31 22.10
C ARG A 166 -15.85 1.99 22.32
N PHE A 167 -15.35 1.77 23.52
CA PHE A 167 -14.92 0.42 23.89
C PHE A 167 -16.14 -0.50 24.01
N VAL A 168 -16.03 -1.72 23.48
CA VAL A 168 -17.01 -2.77 23.68
C VAL A 168 -16.72 -3.43 25.03
N PHE A 169 -16.95 -2.68 26.09
CA PHE A 169 -16.65 -3.14 27.44
C PHE A 169 -17.72 -2.58 28.37
N ASN A 170 -18.41 -3.46 29.05
CA ASN A 170 -19.44 -3.14 30.03
C ASN A 170 -20.51 -2.16 29.55
N LEU A 171 -21.70 -2.21 30.09
CA LEU A 171 -22.85 -1.43 29.65
C LEU A 171 -22.79 0.09 30.00
N ASP A 172 -21.74 0.55 30.67
CA ASP A 172 -21.54 1.97 30.96
C ASP A 172 -20.97 2.70 29.74
N THR A 173 -21.88 3.05 28.81
CA THR A 173 -21.55 3.64 27.53
C THR A 173 -20.97 5.06 27.64
N GLU A 174 -21.15 5.76 28.75
CA GLU A 174 -20.61 7.11 28.96
C GLU A 174 -19.16 7.10 29.43
N LYS A 175 -18.81 6.17 30.29
CA LYS A 175 -17.46 6.05 30.87
C LYS A 175 -16.39 5.73 29.84
N TYR A 176 -16.75 5.01 28.77
CA TYR A 176 -15.79 4.50 27.78
C TYR A 176 -15.94 5.13 26.39
N LYS A 177 -16.51 6.33 26.32
CA LYS A 177 -16.43 7.17 25.11
C LYS A 177 -14.99 7.58 24.89
N ILE A 178 -14.50 7.34 23.69
CA ILE A 178 -13.12 7.67 23.33
C ILE A 178 -13.08 8.37 21.96
N SER A 179 -12.26 9.41 21.86
CA SER A 179 -12.02 10.04 20.58
C SER A 179 -10.90 9.31 19.79
N PRO A 180 -10.89 9.40 18.46
CA PRO A 180 -9.79 8.85 17.65
C PRO A 180 -8.41 9.34 18.08
N ALA A 181 -8.27 10.59 18.48
CA ALA A 181 -7.01 11.16 18.98
C ALA A 181 -6.52 10.46 20.26
N ILE A 182 -7.46 10.09 21.15
CA ILE A 182 -7.13 9.35 22.37
C ILE A 182 -6.71 7.92 22.04
N ILE A 183 -7.33 7.26 21.05
CA ILE A 183 -6.95 5.91 20.60
C ILE A 183 -5.50 5.91 20.10
N ASN A 184 -5.13 6.87 19.26
CA ASN A 184 -3.77 7.02 18.75
C ASN A 184 -2.77 7.21 19.90
N LYS A 185 -3.09 8.11 20.83
CA LYS A 185 -2.28 8.34 22.03
C LYS A 185 -2.18 7.06 22.88
N ALA A 186 -3.27 6.33 23.07
CA ALA A 186 -3.30 5.09 23.83
C ALA A 186 -2.41 4.00 23.21
N ILE A 187 -2.49 3.79 21.91
CA ILE A 187 -1.62 2.83 21.20
C ILE A 187 -0.15 3.22 21.33
N THR A 188 0.15 4.51 21.17
CA THR A 188 1.52 5.02 21.33
C THR A 188 2.04 4.75 22.75
N HIS A 189 1.25 5.02 23.78
CA HIS A 189 1.65 4.78 25.17
C HIS A 189 1.80 3.28 25.48
N ILE A 190 0.95 2.41 24.92
CA ILE A 190 1.10 0.95 25.07
C ILE A 190 2.45 0.49 24.52
N PHE A 191 2.86 1.00 23.36
CA PHE A 191 4.14 0.63 22.74
C PHE A 191 5.36 1.28 23.42
N LEU A 192 5.16 2.25 24.32
CA LEU A 192 6.21 2.85 25.15
C LEU A 192 6.31 2.20 26.56
N LEU A 193 5.45 1.23 26.88
CA LEU A 193 5.53 0.51 28.16
C LEU A 193 6.86 -0.25 28.31
N PRO A 194 7.26 -0.58 29.55
CA PRO A 194 8.41 -1.46 29.82
C PRO A 194 8.27 -2.79 29.07
N GLU A 195 9.38 -3.44 28.75
CA GLU A 195 9.44 -4.60 27.87
C GLU A 195 8.51 -5.74 28.29
N GLU A 196 8.40 -6.02 29.57
CA GLU A 196 7.55 -7.11 30.10
C GLU A 196 6.06 -6.85 29.84
N ARG A 197 5.66 -5.58 29.74
CA ARG A 197 4.27 -5.14 29.56
C ARG A 197 3.96 -4.67 28.13
N ARG A 198 4.98 -4.46 27.33
CA ARG A 198 4.86 -3.96 25.96
C ARG A 198 4.55 -5.09 24.99
N PRO A 199 3.37 -5.09 24.34
CA PRO A 199 3.06 -6.08 23.32
C PRO A 199 3.92 -5.87 22.08
N HIS A 200 4.11 -6.93 21.30
CA HIS A 200 4.65 -6.82 19.94
C HIS A 200 3.56 -6.35 18.97
N PHE A 201 2.37 -6.97 19.06
CA PHE A 201 1.24 -6.61 18.22
C PHE A 201 0.02 -6.17 19.05
N ILE A 202 -0.78 -5.30 18.43
CA ILE A 202 -2.14 -4.98 18.88
C ILE A 202 -3.08 -5.29 17.73
N LEU A 203 -4.01 -6.23 17.93
CA LEU A 203 -5.14 -6.48 17.04
C LEU A 203 -6.36 -5.75 17.57
N MET A 204 -6.88 -4.78 16.81
CA MET A 204 -8.04 -4.02 17.20
C MET A 204 -9.21 -4.30 16.26
N LEU A 205 -10.32 -4.83 16.82
CA LEU A 205 -11.55 -5.01 16.08
C LEU A 205 -12.46 -3.81 16.32
N ALA A 206 -12.98 -3.22 15.25
CA ALA A 206 -13.79 -2.01 15.30
C ALA A 206 -15.00 -2.12 14.37
N GLY A 207 -15.94 -3.00 14.70
CA GLY A 207 -17.15 -3.22 13.91
C GLY A 207 -16.84 -3.86 12.55
N ASN A 208 -16.87 -3.06 11.49
CA ASN A 208 -16.59 -3.50 10.13
C ASN A 208 -15.11 -3.43 9.72
N THR A 209 -14.25 -3.02 10.64
CA THR A 209 -12.81 -2.81 10.37
C THR A 209 -11.96 -3.55 11.40
N VAL A 210 -10.87 -4.12 10.95
CA VAL A 210 -9.85 -4.76 11.79
C VAL A 210 -8.53 -4.07 11.55
N PHE A 211 -7.79 -3.75 12.61
CA PHE A 211 -6.49 -3.11 12.54
C PHE A 211 -5.43 -3.99 13.17
N LEU A 212 -4.27 -4.02 12.54
CA LEU A 212 -3.07 -4.63 13.08
C LEU A 212 -1.98 -3.57 13.24
N PHE A 213 -1.60 -3.32 14.47
CA PHE A 213 -0.50 -2.43 14.84
C PHE A 213 0.69 -3.25 15.32
N ASP A 214 1.87 -2.84 14.89
CA ASP A 214 3.15 -3.45 15.20
C ASP A 214 4.04 -2.40 15.89
N LYS A 215 4.65 -2.76 17.02
CA LYS A 215 5.49 -1.86 17.81
C LYS A 215 6.66 -1.27 17.03
N ASP A 216 7.24 -2.06 16.10
CA ASP A 216 8.44 -1.68 15.35
C ASP A 216 8.12 -0.80 14.14
N LYS A 217 6.83 -0.74 13.75
CA LYS A 217 6.33 0.02 12.59
C LYS A 217 5.46 1.21 13.00
N TRP A 218 4.87 1.19 14.17
CA TRP A 218 3.96 2.23 14.64
C TRP A 218 4.58 3.63 14.64
N ALA A 219 5.83 3.76 15.08
CA ALA A 219 6.55 5.04 15.10
C ALA A 219 6.71 5.69 13.71
N LYS A 220 6.63 4.89 12.63
CA LYS A 220 6.66 5.33 11.24
C LYS A 220 5.26 5.62 10.68
N GLY A 221 4.22 5.46 11.49
CA GLY A 221 2.83 5.58 11.05
C GLY A 221 2.34 4.39 10.19
N SER A 222 3.05 3.26 10.25
CA SER A 222 2.73 2.09 9.41
C SER A 222 1.89 1.08 10.18
N TYR A 223 0.79 0.62 9.57
CA TYR A 223 -0.10 -0.40 10.09
C TYR A 223 -0.93 -1.03 8.97
N LEU A 224 -1.59 -2.15 9.27
CA LEU A 224 -2.55 -2.76 8.36
C LEU A 224 -3.98 -2.47 8.82
N GLN A 225 -4.83 -2.15 7.86
CA GLN A 225 -6.26 -2.00 8.07
C GLN A 225 -7.01 -2.94 7.13
N PHE A 226 -7.99 -3.65 7.65
CA PHE A 226 -8.80 -4.60 6.90
C PHE A 226 -10.27 -4.18 6.93
N SER A 227 -10.86 -3.99 5.75
CA SER A 227 -12.29 -3.77 5.58
C SER A 227 -13.01 -5.11 5.49
N LEU A 228 -13.88 -5.42 6.45
CA LEU A 228 -14.70 -6.64 6.39
C LEU A 228 -15.79 -6.52 5.31
N ASP A 229 -16.26 -5.31 5.01
CA ASP A 229 -17.20 -5.06 3.92
C ASP A 229 -16.60 -5.52 2.59
N ASP A 230 -15.39 -5.06 2.28
CA ASP A 230 -14.70 -5.40 1.04
C ASP A 230 -14.26 -6.87 1.02
N LEU A 231 -13.78 -7.40 2.14
CA LEU A 231 -13.42 -8.82 2.25
C LEU A 231 -14.60 -9.73 1.89
N PHE A 232 -15.77 -9.50 2.50
CA PHE A 232 -16.95 -10.32 2.23
C PHE A 232 -17.58 -10.04 0.87
N ALA A 233 -17.47 -8.83 0.34
CA ALA A 233 -17.91 -8.50 -1.01
C ALA A 233 -17.03 -9.18 -2.07
N GLN A 234 -15.72 -8.99 -2.00
CA GLN A 234 -14.77 -9.54 -2.96
C GLN A 234 -14.75 -11.07 -2.97
N ALA A 235 -14.66 -11.71 -1.79
CA ALA A 235 -14.62 -13.15 -1.65
C ALA A 235 -15.93 -13.86 -2.11
N SER A 236 -16.96 -13.12 -2.46
CA SER A 236 -18.25 -13.63 -2.92
C SER A 236 -18.35 -13.76 -4.42
N ILE A 237 -17.42 -13.18 -5.18
CA ILE A 237 -17.51 -13.11 -6.64
C ILE A 237 -17.42 -14.52 -7.26
N ASP A 238 -16.44 -15.31 -6.83
CA ASP A 238 -16.28 -16.71 -7.25
C ASP A 238 -15.44 -17.53 -6.25
N ALA A 239 -15.24 -18.82 -6.58
CA ALA A 239 -14.45 -19.72 -5.73
C ALA A 239 -12.97 -19.33 -5.64
N LYS A 240 -12.40 -18.67 -6.67
CA LYS A 240 -11.01 -18.22 -6.70
C LYS A 240 -10.78 -17.08 -5.69
N HIS A 241 -11.74 -16.16 -5.57
CA HIS A 241 -11.66 -15.05 -4.65
C HIS A 241 -11.87 -15.45 -3.17
N ARG A 242 -12.30 -16.68 -2.89
CA ARG A 242 -12.36 -17.19 -1.51
C ARG A 242 -11.00 -17.26 -0.84
N THR A 243 -9.90 -17.32 -1.61
CA THR A 243 -8.53 -17.22 -1.07
C THR A 243 -8.27 -15.95 -0.28
N TYR A 244 -9.08 -14.90 -0.47
CA TYR A 244 -8.99 -13.68 0.34
C TYR A 244 -9.32 -13.91 1.81
N TYR A 245 -10.21 -14.85 2.13
CA TYR A 245 -10.45 -15.26 3.51
C TYR A 245 -9.19 -15.89 4.13
N ALA A 246 -8.50 -16.73 3.36
CA ALA A 246 -7.26 -17.35 3.82
C ALA A 246 -6.15 -16.30 4.00
N LEU A 247 -6.04 -15.34 3.09
CA LEU A 247 -5.07 -14.25 3.22
C LEU A 247 -5.32 -13.43 4.49
N PHE A 248 -6.57 -13.00 4.72
CA PHE A 248 -6.95 -12.31 5.96
C PHE A 248 -6.59 -13.15 7.19
N HIS A 249 -6.96 -14.43 7.20
CA HIS A 249 -6.66 -15.34 8.30
C HIS A 249 -5.15 -15.49 8.55
N MET A 250 -4.36 -15.68 7.48
CA MET A 250 -2.90 -15.80 7.57
C MET A 250 -2.23 -14.54 8.12
N LEU A 251 -2.85 -13.37 7.97
CA LEU A 251 -2.27 -12.11 8.46
C LEU A 251 -2.66 -11.78 9.91
N VAL A 252 -3.84 -12.22 10.39
CA VAL A 252 -4.35 -11.76 11.70
C VAL A 252 -4.70 -12.88 12.67
N SER A 253 -4.46 -14.15 12.34
CA SER A 253 -4.73 -15.27 13.25
C SER A 253 -3.78 -15.30 14.43
N LYS A 254 -4.23 -15.93 15.53
CA LYS A 254 -3.38 -16.16 16.70
C LYS A 254 -2.10 -16.94 16.35
N HIS A 255 -2.20 -17.89 15.42
CA HIS A 255 -1.05 -18.66 14.95
C HIS A 255 0.02 -17.77 14.33
N THR A 256 -0.39 -16.76 13.59
CA THR A 256 0.54 -15.82 12.91
C THR A 256 1.13 -14.79 13.85
N LEU A 257 0.34 -14.27 14.80
CA LEU A 257 0.73 -13.12 15.61
C LEU A 257 1.22 -13.46 17.01
N ALA A 258 0.87 -14.63 17.53
CA ALA A 258 1.11 -14.99 18.92
C ALA A 258 1.35 -16.50 19.11
N ALA A 259 2.02 -17.18 18.17
CA ALA A 259 2.49 -18.54 18.34
C ALA A 259 3.51 -18.63 19.48
N GLU A 260 3.66 -19.80 20.07
CA GLU A 260 4.71 -20.07 21.05
C GLU A 260 6.08 -20.04 20.37
N GLY A 261 7.04 -19.30 20.93
CA GLY A 261 8.39 -19.14 20.38
C GLY A 261 8.89 -17.69 20.44
N GLU A 262 10.13 -17.49 20.04
CA GLU A 262 10.76 -16.16 20.00
C GLU A 262 10.31 -15.37 18.76
N MET A 263 10.22 -16.05 17.61
CA MET A 263 9.81 -15.47 16.34
C MET A 263 8.43 -15.98 15.96
N VAL A 264 7.53 -15.07 15.60
CA VAL A 264 6.20 -15.41 15.11
C VAL A 264 6.17 -15.37 13.58
N LEU A 265 5.17 -16.03 12.97
CA LEU A 265 5.07 -16.12 11.51
C LEU A 265 5.01 -14.73 10.85
N MET A 266 4.37 -13.75 11.48
CA MET A 266 4.32 -12.37 10.95
C MET A 266 5.72 -11.75 10.79
N ASP A 267 6.63 -11.98 11.75
CA ASP A 267 8.01 -11.49 11.65
C ASP A 267 8.72 -12.11 10.45
N THR A 268 8.49 -13.39 10.19
CA THR A 268 9.03 -14.08 9.00
C THR A 268 8.49 -13.48 7.70
N ILE A 269 7.17 -13.21 7.63
CA ILE A 269 6.55 -12.56 6.46
C ILE A 269 7.15 -11.16 6.25
N ILE A 270 7.34 -10.41 7.32
CA ILE A 270 7.95 -9.07 7.26
C ILE A 270 9.39 -9.16 6.78
N GLU A 271 10.21 -10.06 7.32
CA GLU A 271 11.60 -10.25 6.87
C GLU A 271 11.68 -10.63 5.39
N GLU A 272 10.84 -11.57 4.94
CA GLU A 272 10.78 -11.95 3.51
C GLU A 272 10.34 -10.78 2.63
N SER A 273 9.45 -9.91 3.12
CA SER A 273 9.03 -8.72 2.37
C SER A 273 10.18 -7.75 2.11
N TYR A 274 11.07 -7.57 3.07
CA TYR A 274 12.26 -6.73 2.91
C TYR A 274 13.34 -7.38 2.07
N LYS A 275 13.54 -8.69 2.17
CA LYS A 275 14.47 -9.42 1.28
C LYS A 275 14.04 -9.30 -0.18
N ASN A 276 12.75 -9.49 -0.45
CA ASN A 276 12.19 -9.34 -1.79
C ASN A 276 12.39 -7.90 -2.34
N ALA A 277 12.14 -6.88 -1.52
CA ALA A 277 12.38 -5.49 -1.91
C ALA A 277 13.87 -5.21 -2.17
N TYR A 278 14.78 -5.81 -1.41
CA TYR A 278 16.21 -5.67 -1.63
C TYR A 278 16.65 -6.34 -2.94
N GLU A 279 16.15 -7.55 -3.24
CA GLU A 279 16.45 -8.26 -4.49
C GLU A 279 15.97 -7.46 -5.71
N VAL A 280 14.75 -6.95 -5.70
CA VAL A 280 14.22 -6.07 -6.78
C VAL A 280 15.09 -4.83 -6.95
N THR A 281 15.54 -4.21 -5.85
CA THR A 281 16.43 -3.05 -5.92
C THR A 281 17.81 -3.42 -6.49
N LYS A 282 18.32 -4.59 -6.15
CA LYS A 282 19.58 -5.10 -6.69
C LYS A 282 19.48 -5.39 -8.19
N ASP A 283 18.41 -6.09 -8.61
CA ASP A 283 18.19 -6.41 -10.03
C ASP A 283 18.01 -5.13 -10.85
N LEU A 284 17.28 -4.13 -10.33
CA LEU A 284 17.17 -2.82 -10.98
C LEU A 284 18.56 -2.15 -11.11
N LYS A 285 19.36 -2.17 -10.06
CA LYS A 285 20.72 -1.61 -10.10
C LYS A 285 21.59 -2.30 -11.15
N GLU A 286 21.56 -3.63 -11.19
CA GLU A 286 22.29 -4.41 -12.18
C GLU A 286 21.79 -4.12 -13.60
N GLY A 287 20.47 -4.01 -13.79
CA GLY A 287 19.85 -3.61 -15.05
C GLY A 287 20.26 -2.21 -15.52
N VAL A 288 20.29 -1.24 -14.61
CA VAL A 288 20.77 0.13 -14.92
C VAL A 288 22.24 0.12 -15.32
N ILE A 289 23.10 -0.61 -14.62
CA ILE A 289 24.53 -0.72 -14.97
C ILE A 289 24.67 -1.30 -16.38
N LEU A 290 24.00 -2.41 -16.67
CA LEU A 290 24.04 -3.03 -18.00
C LEU A 290 23.52 -2.10 -19.11
N ALA A 291 22.45 -1.34 -18.83
CA ALA A 291 21.89 -0.39 -19.77
C ALA A 291 22.88 0.76 -20.06
N VAL A 292 23.55 1.30 -19.02
CA VAL A 292 24.61 2.32 -19.19
C VAL A 292 25.76 1.77 -20.02
N GLU A 293 26.25 0.58 -19.71
CA GLU A 293 27.34 -0.05 -20.44
C GLU A 293 26.98 -0.29 -21.92
N THR A 294 25.76 -0.77 -22.17
CA THR A 294 25.27 -1.03 -23.53
C THR A 294 25.20 0.26 -24.33
N LEU A 295 24.55 1.29 -23.79
CA LEU A 295 24.37 2.58 -24.46
C LEU A 295 25.74 3.27 -24.72
N ALA A 296 26.62 3.29 -23.73
CA ALA A 296 27.94 3.87 -23.86
C ALA A 296 28.79 3.13 -24.93
N ASN A 297 28.78 1.80 -24.94
CA ASN A 297 29.51 1.01 -25.92
C ASN A 297 29.01 1.23 -27.36
N GLU A 298 27.67 1.31 -27.54
CA GLU A 298 27.09 1.58 -28.86
C GLU A 298 27.38 3.02 -29.32
N ALA A 299 27.33 4.00 -28.44
CA ALA A 299 27.72 5.38 -28.75
C ALA A 299 29.19 5.48 -29.16
N LEU A 300 30.08 4.85 -28.38
CA LEU A 300 31.53 4.79 -28.72
C LEU A 300 31.77 4.08 -30.06
N TYR A 301 31.06 2.97 -30.32
CA TYR A 301 31.18 2.25 -31.60
C TYR A 301 30.71 3.14 -32.76
N TRP A 302 29.60 3.84 -32.63
CA TRP A 302 29.06 4.72 -33.64
C TRP A 302 30.00 5.91 -33.93
N TRP A 303 30.52 6.59 -32.91
CA TRP A 303 31.48 7.69 -33.08
C TRP A 303 32.77 7.23 -33.77
N LYS A 304 33.29 6.06 -33.39
CA LYS A 304 34.46 5.50 -34.02
C LYS A 304 34.25 5.24 -35.51
N GLN A 305 33.08 4.74 -35.91
CA GLN A 305 32.77 4.46 -37.31
C GLN A 305 32.55 5.74 -38.15
N ASN A 306 31.91 6.74 -37.58
CA ASN A 306 31.47 7.92 -38.31
C ASN A 306 32.47 9.11 -38.26
N ASN A 307 33.18 9.26 -37.15
CA ASN A 307 34.04 10.43 -36.94
C ASN A 307 35.53 10.14 -37.03
N ASN A 308 35.94 8.89 -37.20
CA ASN A 308 37.34 8.46 -37.28
C ASN A 308 38.21 8.94 -36.10
N ILE A 309 37.62 9.05 -34.90
CA ILE A 309 38.27 9.58 -33.69
C ILE A 309 39.30 8.55 -33.20
N PRO A 310 40.57 8.95 -32.94
CA PRO A 310 41.58 8.04 -32.40
C PRO A 310 41.17 7.48 -31.01
N VAL A 311 41.53 6.24 -30.75
CA VAL A 311 41.23 5.59 -29.45
C VAL A 311 41.83 6.37 -28.27
N SER A 312 42.93 7.13 -28.49
CA SER A 312 43.54 7.98 -27.48
C SER A 312 42.64 9.10 -26.96
N ASP A 313 41.69 9.55 -27.76
CA ASP A 313 40.79 10.68 -27.42
C ASP A 313 39.60 10.20 -26.58
N TYR A 314 39.36 8.88 -26.48
CA TYR A 314 38.36 8.27 -25.60
C TYR A 314 38.92 7.88 -24.21
N THR A 315 40.21 8.17 -23.95
CA THR A 315 40.87 7.85 -22.67
C THR A 315 41.01 9.05 -21.75
N ASP A 316 40.38 10.18 -22.09
CA ASP A 316 40.28 11.33 -21.20
C ASP A 316 39.23 11.07 -20.14
N ASP A 317 39.63 11.16 -18.87
CA ASP A 317 38.74 10.96 -17.70
C ASP A 317 37.52 11.88 -17.75
N THR A 318 37.63 13.07 -18.37
CA THR A 318 36.53 14.04 -18.54
C THR A 318 35.49 13.49 -19.51
N PHE A 319 35.95 12.99 -20.67
CA PHE A 319 35.09 12.43 -21.72
C PHE A 319 34.34 11.20 -21.20
N GLU A 320 35.04 10.28 -20.50
CA GLU A 320 34.41 9.09 -19.91
C GLU A 320 33.31 9.48 -18.90
N SER A 321 33.60 10.47 -18.05
CA SER A 321 32.63 10.95 -17.08
C SER A 321 31.40 11.59 -17.74
N GLU A 322 31.60 12.40 -18.77
CA GLU A 322 30.52 13.08 -19.51
C GLU A 322 29.62 12.07 -20.24
N VAL A 323 30.20 11.08 -20.92
CA VAL A 323 29.43 10.01 -21.58
C VAL A 323 28.64 9.18 -20.58
N LYS A 324 29.24 8.86 -19.44
CA LYS A 324 28.53 8.14 -18.38
C LYS A 324 27.36 8.95 -17.83
N ASP A 325 27.54 10.25 -17.60
CA ASP A 325 26.50 11.12 -17.08
C ASP A 325 25.35 11.32 -18.08
N ASP A 326 25.66 11.41 -19.37
CA ASP A 326 24.69 11.44 -20.46
C ASP A 326 23.88 10.14 -20.52
N CYS A 327 24.55 8.98 -20.49
CA CYS A 327 23.89 7.66 -20.46
C CYS A 327 22.96 7.53 -19.26
N LEU A 328 23.42 7.91 -18.06
CA LEU A 328 22.61 7.90 -16.86
C LEU A 328 21.39 8.82 -16.98
N THR A 329 21.57 10.01 -17.56
CA THR A 329 20.49 10.96 -17.77
C THR A 329 19.41 10.37 -18.68
N ILE A 330 19.81 9.76 -19.82
CA ILE A 330 18.86 9.12 -20.75
C ILE A 330 18.11 7.98 -20.06
N ILE A 331 18.81 7.11 -19.29
CA ILE A 331 18.20 6.01 -18.58
C ILE A 331 17.23 6.51 -17.51
N TYR A 332 17.57 7.56 -16.77
CA TYR A 332 16.65 8.14 -15.80
C TYR A 332 15.41 8.78 -16.45
N ARG A 333 15.55 9.40 -17.63
CA ARG A 333 14.41 9.88 -18.43
C ARG A 333 13.48 8.72 -18.81
N LEU A 334 14.03 7.59 -19.27
CA LEU A 334 13.26 6.38 -19.61
C LEU A 334 12.56 5.78 -18.38
N LEU A 335 13.28 5.65 -17.26
CA LEU A 335 12.70 5.16 -16.02
C LEU A 335 11.57 6.07 -15.51
N PHE A 336 11.73 7.39 -15.63
CA PHE A 336 10.68 8.34 -15.30
C PHE A 336 9.46 8.17 -16.20
N LEU A 337 9.64 7.98 -17.50
CA LEU A 337 8.55 7.75 -18.45
C LEU A 337 7.80 6.46 -18.10
N PHE A 338 8.49 5.34 -17.87
CA PHE A 338 7.88 4.08 -17.44
C PHE A 338 7.09 4.25 -16.15
N TYR A 339 7.64 4.98 -15.20
CA TYR A 339 6.95 5.28 -13.95
C TYR A 339 5.70 6.14 -14.18
N ALA A 340 5.81 7.20 -14.97
CA ALA A 340 4.68 8.10 -15.27
C ALA A 340 3.57 7.39 -16.05
N GLU A 341 3.90 6.49 -17.00
CA GLU A 341 2.93 5.68 -17.74
C GLU A 341 2.27 4.59 -16.88
N SER A 342 2.96 4.09 -15.85
CA SER A 342 2.40 3.10 -14.92
C SER A 342 1.52 3.70 -13.83
N ARG A 343 1.43 5.04 -13.75
CA ARG A 343 0.74 5.79 -12.68
C ARG A 343 -0.15 6.86 -13.28
N ASP A 344 -1.29 6.43 -13.81
CA ASP A 344 -2.32 7.31 -14.38
C ASP A 344 -2.83 8.35 -13.38
N GLU A 345 -2.90 7.99 -12.10
CA GLU A 345 -3.32 8.87 -11.02
C GLU A 345 -2.44 10.12 -10.83
N LEU A 346 -1.22 10.12 -11.36
CA LEU A 346 -0.34 11.30 -11.32
C LEU A 346 -0.68 12.35 -12.38
N GLU A 347 -1.49 12.00 -13.38
CA GLU A 347 -1.90 12.87 -14.49
C GLU A 347 -0.72 13.57 -15.20
N ILE A 348 0.46 12.95 -15.20
CA ILE A 348 1.67 13.48 -15.85
C ILE A 348 1.56 13.29 -17.36
N LEU A 349 1.17 12.08 -17.77
CA LEU A 349 0.99 11.68 -19.16
C LEU A 349 -0.47 11.26 -19.40
N PRO A 350 -1.02 11.53 -20.59
CA PRO A 350 -2.42 11.21 -20.89
C PRO A 350 -2.57 9.75 -21.34
N VAL A 351 -2.28 8.81 -20.45
CA VAL A 351 -2.27 7.35 -20.75
C VAL A 351 -3.63 6.80 -21.14
N ASP A 352 -4.72 7.48 -20.79
CA ASP A 352 -6.09 7.14 -21.18
C ASP A 352 -6.45 7.61 -22.60
N ASP A 353 -5.64 8.48 -23.21
CA ASP A 353 -5.86 8.97 -24.56
C ASP A 353 -5.34 7.96 -25.61
N GLU A 354 -6.21 7.51 -26.51
CA GLU A 354 -5.85 6.53 -27.54
C GLU A 354 -4.74 6.99 -28.46
N VAL A 355 -4.66 8.30 -28.76
CA VAL A 355 -3.62 8.87 -29.64
C VAL A 355 -2.27 8.80 -28.97
N TYR A 356 -2.21 9.17 -27.68
CA TYR A 356 -0.99 9.01 -26.89
C TYR A 356 -0.60 7.53 -26.77
N LYS A 357 -1.53 6.69 -26.32
CA LYS A 357 -1.28 5.27 -26.02
C LYS A 357 -0.76 4.50 -27.23
N LEU A 358 -1.33 4.71 -28.41
CA LEU A 358 -0.96 3.96 -29.60
C LEU A 358 0.17 4.60 -30.41
N GLY A 359 0.38 5.92 -30.30
CA GLY A 359 1.31 6.65 -31.14
C GLY A 359 2.57 7.19 -30.44
N TYR A 360 2.53 7.33 -29.12
CA TYR A 360 3.59 8.02 -28.38
C TYR A 360 4.08 7.28 -27.14
N SER A 361 3.28 6.37 -26.57
CA SER A 361 3.65 5.72 -25.31
C SER A 361 4.92 4.88 -25.44
N LEU A 362 5.72 4.88 -24.38
CA LEU A 362 6.93 4.06 -24.30
C LEU A 362 6.59 2.56 -24.33
N GLU A 363 5.40 2.18 -23.85
CA GLU A 363 4.89 0.82 -23.94
C GLU A 363 4.65 0.38 -25.39
N SER A 364 4.13 1.24 -26.25
CA SER A 364 3.96 0.94 -27.69
C SER A 364 5.30 0.77 -28.40
N LEU A 365 6.32 1.55 -28.00
CA LEU A 365 7.69 1.38 -28.52
C LEU A 365 8.31 0.05 -28.06
N ARG A 366 8.09 -0.36 -26.81
CA ARG A 366 8.53 -1.65 -26.28
C ARG A 366 7.95 -2.82 -27.06
N ASP A 367 6.68 -2.75 -27.47
CA ASP A 367 6.06 -3.80 -28.27
C ASP A 367 6.73 -3.93 -29.64
N LEU A 368 7.24 -2.84 -30.20
CA LEU A 368 7.98 -2.85 -31.48
C LEU A 368 9.38 -3.47 -31.35
N GLU A 369 10.01 -3.50 -30.18
CA GLU A 369 11.27 -4.21 -29.92
C GLU A 369 11.18 -5.69 -30.31
N MET A 370 10.00 -6.30 -30.14
CA MET A 370 9.76 -7.69 -30.48
C MET A 370 9.75 -7.96 -32.00
N VAL A 371 9.70 -6.91 -32.82
CA VAL A 371 9.67 -7.04 -34.29
C VAL A 371 11.06 -7.29 -34.82
N ARG A 372 11.24 -8.41 -35.54
CA ARG A 372 12.54 -8.74 -36.15
C ARG A 372 12.89 -7.76 -37.27
N LEU A 373 14.04 -7.10 -37.13
CA LEU A 373 14.61 -6.23 -38.15
C LEU A 373 15.28 -7.06 -39.25
N ASN A 374 14.68 -7.11 -40.45
CA ASN A 374 15.12 -8.02 -41.53
C ASN A 374 16.02 -7.38 -42.59
N SER A 375 16.28 -6.06 -42.50
CA SER A 375 17.12 -5.33 -43.45
C SER A 375 18.11 -4.43 -42.73
N ASP A 376 19.23 -4.10 -43.36
CA ASP A 376 20.21 -3.17 -42.83
C ASP A 376 19.61 -1.74 -42.70
N ALA A 377 18.72 -1.35 -43.58
CA ALA A 377 18.00 -0.07 -43.48
C ALA A 377 17.12 0.00 -42.24
N SER A 378 16.44 -1.12 -41.85
CA SER A 378 15.64 -1.14 -40.63
C SER A 378 16.48 -1.22 -39.36
N ARG A 379 17.67 -1.81 -39.40
CA ARG A 379 18.61 -1.89 -38.26
C ARG A 379 19.30 -0.56 -37.96
N ASN A 380 19.55 0.24 -39.01
CA ASN A 380 20.22 1.54 -38.91
C ASN A 380 19.22 2.71 -39.00
N GLY A 381 17.94 2.47 -38.81
CA GLY A 381 16.93 3.52 -38.80
C GLY A 381 16.84 4.26 -37.46
N TYR A 382 16.48 5.53 -37.50
CA TYR A 382 16.39 6.41 -36.33
C TYR A 382 15.01 6.43 -35.67
N PHE A 383 14.10 5.52 -36.02
CA PHE A 383 12.70 5.55 -35.57
C PHE A 383 12.57 5.55 -34.04
N PHE A 384 13.31 4.71 -33.32
CA PHE A 384 13.26 4.67 -31.86
C PHE A 384 13.86 5.93 -31.25
N ASP A 385 14.97 6.39 -31.78
CA ASP A 385 15.64 7.61 -31.34
C ASP A 385 14.72 8.83 -31.50
N ASP A 386 14.21 9.05 -32.72
CA ASP A 386 13.26 10.13 -33.02
C ASP A 386 12.02 10.07 -32.11
N SER A 387 11.48 8.87 -31.87
CA SER A 387 10.28 8.69 -31.04
C SER A 387 10.55 9.02 -29.56
N ILE A 388 11.69 8.57 -29.01
CA ILE A 388 12.09 8.83 -27.64
C ILE A 388 12.40 10.31 -27.42
N HIS A 389 13.14 10.93 -28.34
CA HIS A 389 13.41 12.38 -28.29
C HIS A 389 12.14 13.20 -28.37
N HIS A 390 11.19 12.78 -29.21
CA HIS A 390 9.89 13.43 -29.27
C HIS A 390 9.12 13.36 -27.94
N LEU A 391 9.16 12.20 -27.26
CA LEU A 391 8.59 12.07 -25.91
C LEU A 391 9.28 12.97 -24.89
N PHE A 392 10.60 13.06 -24.92
CA PHE A 392 11.33 13.97 -24.03
C PHE A 392 10.96 15.43 -24.29
N SER A 393 10.82 15.82 -25.55
CA SER A 393 10.37 17.17 -25.93
C SER A 393 8.93 17.46 -25.48
N LEU A 394 8.03 16.48 -25.57
CA LEU A 394 6.67 16.62 -25.05
C LEU A 394 6.64 16.86 -23.53
N LEU A 395 7.55 16.26 -22.78
CA LEU A 395 7.66 16.51 -21.35
C LEU A 395 8.35 17.83 -21.02
N SER A 396 9.40 18.19 -21.75
CA SER A 396 10.12 19.45 -21.53
C SER A 396 9.24 20.66 -21.88
N ASP A 397 8.67 20.66 -23.09
CA ASP A 397 8.01 21.85 -23.67
C ASP A 397 6.50 21.84 -23.43
N GLY A 398 5.95 20.67 -23.13
CA GLY A 398 4.52 20.45 -23.02
C GLY A 398 3.85 20.36 -24.40
N HIS A 399 2.63 19.86 -24.42
CA HIS A 399 1.81 19.80 -25.62
C HIS A 399 0.43 20.38 -25.36
N ASN A 400 0.10 21.44 -26.09
CA ASN A 400 -1.21 22.06 -26.11
C ASN A 400 -1.67 22.14 -27.56
N ALA A 401 -2.19 21.07 -28.13
CA ALA A 401 -2.77 21.19 -29.45
C ALA A 401 -4.04 22.05 -29.38
N LYS A 402 -3.96 23.26 -29.89
CA LYS A 402 -5.16 23.98 -30.35
C LYS A 402 -5.57 23.28 -31.64
N ALA A 403 -6.67 22.53 -31.58
CA ALA A 403 -7.27 21.97 -32.77
C ALA A 403 -7.46 23.06 -33.80
N ALA A 404 -6.76 22.99 -34.92
CA ALA A 404 -6.90 23.97 -36.02
C ALA A 404 -8.32 23.95 -36.62
N ASP A 405 -9.08 22.83 -36.42
CA ASP A 405 -10.37 22.56 -37.04
C ASP A 405 -11.51 22.23 -36.07
N GLY A 406 -11.40 22.53 -34.78
CA GLY A 406 -12.50 22.40 -33.83
C GLY A 406 -12.99 20.97 -33.54
N ASN A 407 -12.46 19.95 -34.21
CA ASN A 407 -12.97 18.57 -34.16
C ASN A 407 -11.90 17.48 -33.86
N SER A 408 -10.61 17.80 -33.79
CA SER A 408 -9.60 16.82 -33.42
C SER A 408 -9.43 16.78 -31.90
N LYS A 409 -9.69 15.63 -31.32
CA LYS A 409 -9.33 15.30 -29.93
C LYS A 409 -7.80 15.16 -29.89
N SER A 410 -7.07 16.17 -29.43
CA SER A 410 -5.65 16.04 -29.16
C SER A 410 -5.43 15.96 -27.66
N PHE A 411 -4.49 15.11 -27.26
CA PHE A 411 -4.10 14.99 -25.86
C PHE A 411 -3.31 16.25 -25.40
N ARG A 412 -3.25 16.44 -24.09
CA ARG A 412 -2.52 17.55 -23.47
C ARG A 412 -1.44 16.99 -22.54
N VAL A 413 -0.21 17.50 -22.69
CA VAL A 413 0.90 17.24 -21.76
C VAL A 413 1.30 18.57 -21.13
N ARG A 414 1.41 18.61 -19.82
CA ARG A 414 1.92 19.79 -19.10
C ARG A 414 3.45 19.76 -19.14
N PRO A 415 4.12 20.89 -19.40
CA PRO A 415 5.57 20.94 -19.37
C PRO A 415 6.08 20.65 -17.95
N ILE A 416 7.14 19.85 -17.87
CA ILE A 416 7.85 19.57 -16.62
C ILE A 416 9.09 20.48 -16.61
N ASP A 417 9.10 21.44 -15.70
CA ASP A 417 10.28 22.31 -15.48
C ASP A 417 11.31 21.53 -14.62
N SER A 418 12.05 20.66 -15.30
CA SER A 418 13.07 19.82 -14.66
C SER A 418 14.37 19.82 -15.47
N PRO A 419 15.52 19.95 -14.81
CA PRO A 419 16.82 19.81 -15.46
C PRO A 419 17.01 18.45 -16.15
N LEU A 420 16.28 17.42 -15.72
CA LEU A 420 16.35 16.07 -16.28
C LEU A 420 16.02 16.03 -17.76
N PHE A 421 15.00 16.79 -18.21
CA PHE A 421 14.52 16.80 -19.60
C PHE A 421 15.13 17.93 -20.46
N ASN A 422 16.11 18.66 -19.95
CA ASN A 422 16.79 19.71 -20.69
C ASN A 422 17.98 19.12 -21.47
N ASP A 423 17.90 19.06 -22.80
CA ASP A 423 18.95 18.52 -23.65
C ASP A 423 20.27 19.31 -23.61
N LYS A 424 20.24 20.55 -23.13
CA LYS A 424 21.47 21.33 -22.89
C LYS A 424 22.37 20.75 -21.80
N ASN A 425 21.86 19.84 -21.02
CA ASN A 425 22.62 19.14 -19.97
C ASN A 425 23.28 17.85 -20.48
N LEU A 426 23.02 17.45 -21.73
CA LEU A 426 23.73 16.36 -22.39
C LEU A 426 24.95 16.93 -23.12
N HIS A 427 26.10 16.28 -22.94
CA HIS A 427 27.38 16.72 -23.51
C HIS A 427 27.61 16.11 -24.89
N HIS A 428 27.31 14.82 -25.06
CA HIS A 428 27.66 14.04 -26.24
C HIS A 428 26.47 13.29 -26.86
N LEU A 429 25.40 13.06 -26.10
CA LEU A 429 24.22 12.30 -26.53
C LEU A 429 22.98 13.19 -26.69
N ALA A 430 23.14 14.48 -26.84
CA ALA A 430 22.08 15.36 -27.29
C ALA A 430 21.79 15.05 -28.76
N GLY A 431 20.54 14.64 -29.11
CA GLY A 431 20.13 14.24 -30.45
C GLY A 431 20.32 15.30 -31.52
#